data_9bf0e49c3e7a6349c9fb60e0b5aca0eb
#
_entry.id   9bf0e49c3e7a6349c9fb60e0b5aca0eb
#
_cell.length_a   1.000
_cell.length_b   1.000
_cell.length_c   1.000
_cell.angle_alpha   90.00
_cell.angle_beta   90.00
_cell.angle_gamma   90.00
#
_symmetry.space_group_name_H-M   'P 1'
#
loop_
_entity.id
_entity.type
_entity.pdbx_description
1 polymer ?
#
loop_
_entity_poly.entity_id
_entity_poly.type
_entity_poly.pdbx_seq_one_letter_code
_entity_poly.pdbx_strand_id
1 'polypeptide(L)'
;RRQRQMCIRDRFVGSGGDRGYEILNGFNQAFVDTVRSNGGNNGYRHLVIAGYAADITKTCDPRFKMPEDIDNHCILSVHYYTPKTFCRASIQNYWGNKSEQEWMEHQINNLRTTFIDNGIPVIITEYGAKGSDEASRVFFCEMLTKLCRDNYISTFLWDDGSEFDRTSFTWHTPELINALKRATSGNSYVPEKPENIDEQTREAKPTSETSEHDNEPAEPEPTEEHTTTEETADIPPETFQSLTG
;
A
#
# COMPACT_ATOMS: atom_id res chain seq x y z
N ARG A 1 12.67 7.47 -8.65
CA ARG A 1 11.93 8.57 -8.00
C ARG A 1 10.79 8.08 -7.08
N ARG A 2 10.08 6.97 -7.38
CA ARG A 2 9.01 6.41 -6.50
C ARG A 2 9.53 5.90 -5.15
N GLN A 3 10.70 5.27 -5.13
CA GLN A 3 11.31 4.70 -3.92
C GLN A 3 11.69 5.77 -2.86
N ARG A 4 12.10 6.97 -3.27
CA ARG A 4 12.41 8.07 -2.34
C ARG A 4 11.19 8.57 -1.57
N GLN A 5 10.02 8.55 -2.20
CA GLN A 5 8.78 9.05 -1.58
C GLN A 5 8.26 8.08 -0.52
N MET A 6 8.43 6.76 -0.71
CA MET A 6 8.12 5.75 0.30
C MET A 6 9.03 5.86 1.54
N CYS A 7 10.35 5.97 1.35
CA CYS A 7 11.31 6.05 2.47
C CYS A 7 11.13 7.29 3.36
N ILE A 8 10.81 8.45 2.79
CA ILE A 8 10.57 9.68 3.56
C ILE A 8 9.29 9.56 4.39
N ARG A 9 8.24 8.98 3.83
CA ARG A 9 6.96 8.77 4.51
C ARG A 9 7.11 7.83 5.72
N ASP A 10 7.82 6.71 5.56
CA ASP A 10 7.95 5.70 6.59
C ASP A 10 8.78 6.20 7.79
N ARG A 11 9.74 7.08 7.56
CA ARG A 11 10.61 7.62 8.61
C ARG A 11 9.89 8.61 9.55
N PHE A 12 8.89 9.35 9.05
CA PHE A 12 8.17 10.36 9.84
C PHE A 12 6.86 9.86 10.46
N VAL A 13 6.32 8.75 9.96
CA VAL A 13 4.97 8.26 10.30
C VAL A 13 5.03 6.97 11.13
N GLY A 14 6.21 6.45 11.45
CA GLY A 14 6.42 5.10 11.99
C GLY A 14 5.84 4.80 13.37
N SER A 15 5.52 5.79 14.20
CA SER A 15 5.13 5.53 15.60
C SER A 15 3.63 5.34 15.86
N GLY A 16 2.74 5.58 14.87
CA GLY A 16 1.29 5.43 15.06
C GLY A 16 0.66 6.37 16.08
N GLY A 17 1.40 7.33 16.63
CA GLY A 17 0.92 8.31 17.59
C GLY A 17 0.18 9.47 16.91
N ASP A 18 -0.54 10.28 17.71
CA ASP A 18 -1.36 11.42 17.23
C ASP A 18 -0.56 12.36 16.32
N ARG A 19 0.70 12.66 16.70
CA ARG A 19 1.60 13.50 15.91
C ARG A 19 1.88 12.92 14.52
N GLY A 20 1.95 11.59 14.37
CA GLY A 20 2.14 10.95 13.05
C GLY A 20 0.96 11.20 12.11
N TYR A 21 -0.27 11.13 12.64
CA TYR A 21 -1.48 11.45 11.89
C TYR A 21 -1.55 12.92 11.51
N GLU A 22 -1.27 13.83 12.44
CA GLU A 22 -1.23 15.28 12.17
C GLU A 22 -0.26 15.62 11.04
N ILE A 23 0.96 15.07 11.09
CA ILE A 23 1.99 15.29 10.06
C ILE A 23 1.53 14.75 8.71
N LEU A 24 1.02 13.51 8.65
CA LEU A 24 0.55 12.93 7.38
C LEU A 24 -0.63 13.70 6.80
N ASN A 25 -1.63 14.04 7.62
CA ASN A 25 -2.79 14.81 7.20
C ASN A 25 -2.34 16.18 6.65
N GLY A 26 -1.41 16.85 7.32
CA GLY A 26 -0.83 18.12 6.86
C GLY A 26 -0.07 17.98 5.53
N PHE A 27 0.70 16.91 5.33
CA PHE A 27 1.37 16.66 4.05
C PHE A 27 0.38 16.36 2.92
N ASN A 28 -0.65 15.56 3.18
CA ASN A 28 -1.67 15.26 2.19
C ASN A 28 -2.42 16.53 1.77
N GLN A 29 -2.76 17.41 2.74
CA GLN A 29 -3.41 18.69 2.44
C GLN A 29 -2.48 19.60 1.63
N ALA A 30 -1.24 19.80 2.06
CA ALA A 30 -0.28 20.61 1.33
C ALA A 30 -0.02 20.11 -0.10
N PHE A 31 -0.05 18.80 -0.32
CA PHE A 31 0.05 18.22 -1.66
C PHE A 31 -1.15 18.61 -2.53
N VAL A 32 -2.37 18.48 -2.03
CA VAL A 32 -3.60 18.86 -2.75
C VAL A 32 -3.58 20.34 -3.07
N ASP A 33 -3.35 21.21 -2.09
CA ASP A 33 -3.31 22.66 -2.25
C ASP A 33 -2.28 23.07 -3.30
N THR A 34 -1.09 22.47 -3.25
CA THR A 34 -0.02 22.77 -4.22
C THR A 34 -0.42 22.37 -5.63
N VAL A 35 -1.01 21.18 -5.82
CA VAL A 35 -1.43 20.76 -7.17
C VAL A 35 -2.56 21.64 -7.68
N ARG A 36 -3.57 21.93 -6.87
CA ARG A 36 -4.73 22.74 -7.28
C ARG A 36 -4.34 24.18 -7.62
N SER A 37 -3.41 24.77 -6.86
CA SER A 37 -2.94 26.15 -7.11
C SER A 37 -2.11 26.33 -8.38
N ASN A 38 -1.54 25.24 -8.93
CA ASN A 38 -0.75 25.33 -10.17
C ASN A 38 -1.59 25.53 -11.45
N GLY A 39 -2.92 25.50 -11.37
CA GLY A 39 -3.81 25.79 -12.48
C GLY A 39 -3.76 24.78 -13.64
N GLY A 40 -4.23 25.16 -14.81
CA GLY A 40 -4.34 24.30 -15.98
C GLY A 40 -5.28 23.11 -15.74
N ASN A 41 -4.89 21.91 -16.19
CA ASN A 41 -5.67 20.69 -15.99
C ASN A 41 -5.57 20.10 -14.57
N ASN A 42 -4.86 20.77 -13.65
CA ASN A 42 -4.68 20.25 -12.31
C ASN A 42 -5.97 20.29 -11.46
N GLY A 43 -6.90 21.17 -11.75
CA GLY A 43 -8.24 21.19 -11.15
C GLY A 43 -9.05 19.91 -11.42
N TYR A 44 -8.86 19.30 -12.60
CA TYR A 44 -9.61 18.09 -13.01
C TYR A 44 -8.85 16.80 -12.76
N ARG A 45 -7.61 16.87 -12.30
CA ARG A 45 -6.76 15.71 -12.09
C ARG A 45 -7.15 14.96 -10.83
N HIS A 46 -7.37 13.66 -10.94
CA HIS A 46 -7.49 12.81 -9.74
C HIS A 46 -6.15 12.73 -9.01
N LEU A 47 -6.19 12.92 -7.70
CA LEU A 47 -5.04 12.85 -6.81
C LEU A 47 -5.15 11.61 -5.94
N VAL A 48 -4.09 10.80 -5.94
CA VAL A 48 -4.04 9.59 -5.12
C VAL A 48 -3.38 9.93 -3.79
N ILE A 49 -4.15 9.83 -2.73
CA ILE A 49 -3.79 10.19 -1.37
C ILE A 49 -3.35 8.94 -0.62
N ALA A 50 -2.17 8.97 -0.05
CA ALA A 50 -1.68 7.84 0.72
C ALA A 50 -2.35 7.77 2.09
N GLY A 51 -2.91 6.61 2.43
CA GLY A 51 -3.36 6.28 3.77
C GLY A 51 -2.19 6.17 4.76
N TYR A 52 -2.49 6.12 6.07
CA TYR A 52 -1.45 6.04 7.09
C TYR A 52 -0.66 4.73 6.97
N ALA A 53 0.64 4.85 6.69
CA ALA A 53 1.54 3.73 6.38
C ALA A 53 1.02 2.78 5.29
N ALA A 54 0.08 3.24 4.45
CA ALA A 54 -0.72 2.44 3.52
C ALA A 54 -1.46 1.24 4.17
N ASP A 55 -1.54 1.19 5.49
CA ASP A 55 -2.18 0.14 6.27
C ASP A 55 -3.67 0.43 6.45
N ILE A 56 -4.52 -0.58 6.23
CA ILE A 56 -5.98 -0.40 6.27
C ILE A 56 -6.45 -0.03 7.68
N THR A 57 -6.00 -0.76 8.70
CA THR A 57 -6.43 -0.54 10.09
C THR A 57 -6.04 0.86 10.57
N LYS A 58 -4.81 1.28 10.29
CA LYS A 58 -4.32 2.62 10.64
C LYS A 58 -5.00 3.72 9.83
N THR A 59 -5.36 3.44 8.58
CA THR A 59 -6.04 4.43 7.72
C THR A 59 -7.51 4.59 8.09
N CYS A 60 -8.18 3.53 8.56
CA CYS A 60 -9.55 3.62 9.07
C CYS A 60 -9.65 4.19 10.49
N ASP A 61 -8.52 4.50 11.15
CA ASP A 61 -8.50 5.19 12.43
C ASP A 61 -9.05 6.62 12.26
N PRO A 62 -9.95 7.11 13.18
CA PRO A 62 -10.56 8.43 13.09
C PRO A 62 -9.58 9.61 13.06
N ARG A 63 -8.31 9.40 13.43
CA ARG A 63 -7.24 10.42 13.35
C ARG A 63 -6.76 10.67 11.94
N PHE A 64 -6.87 9.67 11.04
CA PHE A 64 -6.60 9.89 9.62
C PHE A 64 -7.72 10.74 9.01
N LYS A 65 -7.34 11.74 8.24
CA LYS A 65 -8.29 12.61 7.52
C LYS A 65 -7.91 12.67 6.05
N MET A 66 -8.90 12.48 5.19
CA MET A 66 -8.73 12.85 3.80
C MET A 66 -8.53 14.36 3.68
N PRO A 67 -7.66 14.85 2.78
CA PRO A 67 -7.52 16.28 2.55
C PRO A 67 -8.81 16.86 1.96
N GLU A 68 -9.07 18.11 2.30
CA GLU A 68 -10.12 18.88 1.65
C GLU A 68 -9.72 19.17 0.19
N ASP A 69 -10.63 18.89 -0.72
CA ASP A 69 -10.46 19.15 -2.15
C ASP A 69 -11.79 19.67 -2.73
N ILE A 70 -11.78 20.91 -3.21
CA ILE A 70 -12.99 21.57 -3.69
C ILE A 70 -13.66 20.84 -4.86
N ASP A 71 -12.88 20.11 -5.65
CA ASP A 71 -13.36 19.37 -6.81
C ASP A 71 -13.70 17.91 -6.51
N ASN A 72 -13.46 17.44 -5.27
CA ASN A 72 -13.68 16.06 -4.80
C ASN A 72 -13.03 14.99 -5.71
N HIS A 73 -11.84 15.26 -6.23
CA HIS A 73 -11.09 14.35 -7.11
C HIS A 73 -9.95 13.60 -6.39
N CYS A 74 -10.05 13.46 -5.05
CA CYS A 74 -9.10 12.67 -4.29
C CYS A 74 -9.54 11.20 -4.20
N ILE A 75 -8.58 10.29 -4.36
CA ILE A 75 -8.74 8.84 -4.27
C ILE A 75 -7.83 8.35 -3.15
N LEU A 76 -8.37 7.60 -2.18
CA LEU A 76 -7.58 6.99 -1.12
C LEU A 76 -6.79 5.79 -1.64
N SER A 77 -5.51 5.69 -1.29
CA SER A 77 -4.64 4.57 -1.59
C SER A 77 -4.19 3.87 -0.32
N VAL A 78 -4.38 2.55 -0.29
CA VAL A 78 -3.84 1.65 0.75
C VAL A 78 -3.15 0.45 0.09
N HIS A 79 -2.42 -0.34 0.89
CA HIS A 79 -1.84 -1.63 0.49
C HIS A 79 -2.49 -2.75 1.28
N TYR A 80 -2.43 -3.98 0.75
CA TYR A 80 -2.91 -5.15 1.45
C TYR A 80 -1.84 -6.25 1.48
N TYR A 81 -1.20 -6.41 2.63
CA TYR A 81 -0.19 -7.44 2.88
C TYR A 81 -0.42 -8.11 4.24
N THR A 82 -1.67 -8.51 4.51
CA THR A 82 -2.08 -9.14 5.77
C THR A 82 -2.54 -10.58 5.53
N PRO A 83 -2.01 -11.56 6.30
CA PRO A 83 -0.98 -11.41 7.32
C PRO A 83 0.42 -11.23 6.72
N LYS A 84 1.27 -10.43 7.38
CA LYS A 84 2.66 -10.18 6.91
C LYS A 84 3.47 -11.49 6.78
N THR A 85 3.22 -12.46 7.65
CA THR A 85 3.86 -13.79 7.66
C THR A 85 3.65 -14.57 6.37
N PHE A 86 2.48 -14.46 5.76
CA PHE A 86 2.16 -15.06 4.47
C PHE A 86 2.53 -14.16 3.28
N CYS A 87 2.21 -12.86 3.38
CA CYS A 87 2.34 -11.96 2.24
C CYS A 87 3.76 -11.49 1.98
N ARG A 88 4.62 -11.33 3.01
CA ARG A 88 5.95 -10.74 2.88
C ARG A 88 7.09 -11.62 3.36
N ALA A 89 6.94 -12.27 4.50
CA ALA A 89 8.05 -12.96 5.16
C ALA A 89 8.22 -14.42 4.74
N SER A 90 7.28 -15.01 4.01
CA SER A 90 7.27 -16.43 3.64
C SER A 90 7.47 -17.37 4.84
N ILE A 91 7.03 -16.96 6.03
CA ILE A 91 7.07 -17.76 7.27
C ILE A 91 5.87 -18.70 7.32
N GLN A 92 4.72 -18.20 6.85
CA GLN A 92 3.49 -18.96 6.73
C GLN A 92 3.34 -19.42 5.28
N ASN A 93 3.21 -20.74 5.09
CA ASN A 93 3.10 -21.33 3.75
C ASN A 93 1.68 -21.34 3.22
N TYR A 94 0.70 -21.50 4.11
CA TYR A 94 -0.70 -21.71 3.78
C TYR A 94 -1.55 -20.54 4.27
N TRP A 95 -2.59 -20.21 3.52
CA TRP A 95 -3.59 -19.20 3.88
C TRP A 95 -4.97 -19.63 3.40
N GLY A 96 -6.00 -19.30 4.15
CA GLY A 96 -7.39 -19.48 3.73
C GLY A 96 -8.26 -20.22 4.73
N ASN A 97 -7.81 -20.37 6.00
CA ASN A 97 -8.72 -20.83 7.04
C ASN A 97 -9.83 -19.82 7.31
N LYS A 98 -10.86 -20.23 8.05
CA LYS A 98 -12.06 -19.41 8.26
C LYS A 98 -11.74 -18.05 8.91
N SER A 99 -10.88 -18.03 9.92
CA SER A 99 -10.54 -16.77 10.62
C SER A 99 -9.76 -15.80 9.75
N GLU A 100 -8.90 -16.30 8.88
CA GLU A 100 -8.13 -15.47 7.95
C GLU A 100 -9.04 -14.85 6.88
N GLN A 101 -10.01 -15.62 6.38
CA GLN A 101 -11.01 -15.12 5.43
C GLN A 101 -11.90 -14.06 6.09
N GLU A 102 -12.46 -14.35 7.28
CA GLU A 102 -13.29 -13.41 8.04
C GLU A 102 -12.53 -12.10 8.36
N TRP A 103 -11.23 -12.20 8.65
CA TRP A 103 -10.40 -11.01 8.87
C TRP A 103 -10.22 -10.17 7.61
N MET A 104 -9.97 -10.81 6.46
CA MET A 104 -9.91 -10.12 5.17
C MET A 104 -11.23 -9.41 4.86
N GLU A 105 -12.35 -10.10 5.03
CA GLU A 105 -13.70 -9.53 4.84
C GLU A 105 -13.93 -8.33 5.76
N HIS A 106 -13.56 -8.45 7.03
CA HIS A 106 -13.67 -7.36 8.00
C HIS A 106 -12.88 -6.12 7.57
N GLN A 107 -11.63 -6.28 7.13
CA GLN A 107 -10.79 -5.16 6.70
C GLN A 107 -11.35 -4.47 5.44
N ILE A 108 -11.81 -5.23 4.45
CA ILE A 108 -12.39 -4.65 3.23
C ILE A 108 -13.72 -3.95 3.54
N ASN A 109 -14.56 -4.54 4.39
CA ASN A 109 -15.79 -3.89 4.83
C ASN A 109 -15.52 -2.61 5.63
N ASN A 110 -14.44 -2.56 6.42
CA ASN A 110 -14.05 -1.35 7.14
C ASN A 110 -13.66 -0.22 6.18
N LEU A 111 -12.92 -0.52 5.11
CA LEU A 111 -12.65 0.47 4.03
C LEU A 111 -13.94 0.97 3.40
N ARG A 112 -14.87 0.06 3.11
CA ARG A 112 -16.16 0.42 2.52
C ARG A 112 -16.93 1.39 3.40
N THR A 113 -17.18 1.00 4.65
CA THR A 113 -18.01 1.78 5.57
C THR A 113 -17.36 3.11 5.96
N THR A 114 -16.03 3.16 6.04
CA THR A 114 -15.30 4.38 6.42
C THR A 114 -15.18 5.37 5.25
N PHE A 115 -15.00 4.89 4.02
CA PHE A 115 -14.67 5.76 2.88
C PHE A 115 -15.67 5.66 1.72
N ILE A 116 -15.90 4.47 1.17
CA ILE A 116 -16.75 4.30 -0.03
C ILE A 116 -18.17 4.78 0.22
N ASP A 117 -18.80 4.35 1.31
CA ASP A 117 -20.17 4.74 1.67
C ASP A 117 -20.28 6.24 1.99
N ASN A 118 -19.15 6.93 2.20
CA ASN A 118 -19.04 8.37 2.35
C ASN A 118 -18.59 9.11 1.07
N GLY A 119 -18.62 8.43 -0.08
CA GLY A 119 -18.31 9.02 -1.38
C GLY A 119 -16.82 9.20 -1.69
N ILE A 120 -15.92 8.60 -0.90
CA ILE A 120 -14.47 8.64 -1.11
C ILE A 120 -14.04 7.39 -1.85
N PRO A 121 -13.58 7.48 -3.11
CA PRO A 121 -13.06 6.33 -3.84
C PRO A 121 -11.82 5.74 -3.18
N VAL A 122 -11.70 4.42 -3.16
CA VAL A 122 -10.56 3.69 -2.58
C VAL A 122 -9.92 2.78 -3.63
N ILE A 123 -8.59 2.72 -3.63
CA ILE A 123 -7.82 1.76 -4.41
C ILE A 123 -6.79 1.05 -3.52
N ILE A 124 -6.62 -0.25 -3.72
CA ILE A 124 -5.51 -1.01 -3.17
C ILE A 124 -4.40 -1.01 -4.21
N THR A 125 -3.43 -0.12 -4.04
CA THR A 125 -2.35 0.10 -5.03
C THR A 125 -1.28 -0.96 -5.01
N GLU A 126 -1.23 -1.77 -3.97
CA GLU A 126 -0.32 -2.91 -3.87
C GLU A 126 -0.96 -4.01 -3.04
N TYR A 127 -0.89 -5.23 -3.53
CA TYR A 127 -1.13 -6.46 -2.77
C TYR A 127 -0.38 -7.61 -3.42
N GLY A 128 -0.20 -8.69 -2.68
CA GLY A 128 0.44 -9.91 -3.16
C GLY A 128 0.73 -10.86 -2.02
N ALA A 129 1.20 -12.05 -2.34
CA ALA A 129 1.54 -13.07 -1.37
C ALA A 129 2.82 -13.80 -1.79
N LYS A 130 3.70 -14.09 -0.84
CA LYS A 130 4.97 -14.81 -1.03
C LYS A 130 5.01 -16.18 -0.33
N GLY A 131 3.89 -16.63 0.25
CA GLY A 131 3.77 -17.99 0.80
C GLY A 131 4.16 -19.04 -0.24
N SER A 132 4.78 -20.15 0.18
CA SER A 132 5.31 -21.16 -0.74
C SER A 132 4.22 -22.02 -1.40
N ASP A 133 3.04 -22.12 -0.79
CA ASP A 133 1.93 -22.85 -1.39
C ASP A 133 1.23 -22.04 -2.48
N GLU A 134 1.34 -22.49 -3.72
CA GLU A 134 0.78 -21.81 -4.88
C GLU A 134 -0.74 -21.71 -4.82
N ALA A 135 -1.43 -22.78 -4.40
CA ALA A 135 -2.88 -22.81 -4.32
C ALA A 135 -3.42 -21.77 -3.31
N SER A 136 -2.76 -21.66 -2.16
CA SER A 136 -3.07 -20.63 -1.16
C SER A 136 -2.83 -19.20 -1.68
N ARG A 137 -1.75 -18.98 -2.44
CA ARG A 137 -1.47 -17.67 -3.05
C ARG A 137 -2.54 -17.28 -4.08
N VAL A 138 -2.91 -18.22 -4.94
CA VAL A 138 -3.96 -18.02 -5.94
C VAL A 138 -5.28 -17.70 -5.25
N PHE A 139 -5.67 -18.51 -4.25
CA PHE A 139 -6.91 -18.32 -3.50
C PHE A 139 -6.95 -16.97 -2.76
N PHE A 140 -5.85 -16.59 -2.09
CA PHE A 140 -5.72 -15.29 -1.44
C PHE A 140 -5.95 -14.13 -2.40
N CYS A 141 -5.26 -14.14 -3.53
CA CYS A 141 -5.34 -13.07 -4.53
C CYS A 141 -6.74 -13.01 -5.18
N GLU A 142 -7.34 -14.18 -5.48
CA GLU A 142 -8.68 -14.28 -6.04
C GLU A 142 -9.73 -13.75 -5.05
N MET A 143 -9.68 -14.18 -3.80
CA MET A 143 -10.61 -13.77 -2.76
C MET A 143 -10.53 -12.26 -2.52
N LEU A 144 -9.30 -11.73 -2.32
CA LEU A 144 -9.12 -10.30 -2.11
C LEU A 144 -9.65 -9.47 -3.29
N THR A 145 -9.29 -9.85 -4.51
CA THR A 145 -9.72 -9.12 -5.72
C THR A 145 -11.25 -9.14 -5.86
N LYS A 146 -11.86 -10.29 -5.60
CA LYS A 146 -13.32 -10.41 -5.64
C LYS A 146 -14.02 -9.59 -4.57
N LEU A 147 -13.55 -9.68 -3.31
CA LEU A 147 -14.10 -8.87 -2.22
C LEU A 147 -13.98 -7.37 -2.51
N CYS A 148 -12.82 -6.93 -2.99
CA CYS A 148 -12.60 -5.54 -3.34
C CYS A 148 -13.55 -5.08 -4.46
N ARG A 149 -13.68 -5.87 -5.54
CA ARG A 149 -14.61 -5.56 -6.61
C ARG A 149 -16.05 -5.43 -6.11
N ASP A 150 -16.51 -6.36 -5.26
CA ASP A 150 -17.86 -6.36 -4.71
C ASP A 150 -18.11 -5.17 -3.77
N ASN A 151 -17.05 -4.53 -3.30
CA ASN A 151 -17.06 -3.32 -2.48
C ASN A 151 -16.62 -2.05 -3.24
N TYR A 152 -16.59 -2.07 -4.58
CA TYR A 152 -16.21 -0.93 -5.44
C TYR A 152 -14.78 -0.43 -5.25
N ILE A 153 -13.87 -1.32 -4.86
CA ILE A 153 -12.45 -1.04 -4.65
C ILE A 153 -11.64 -1.67 -5.78
N SER A 154 -10.84 -0.88 -6.49
CA SER A 154 -9.91 -1.39 -7.51
C SER A 154 -8.61 -1.86 -6.87
N THR A 155 -8.02 -2.93 -7.41
CA THR A 155 -6.81 -3.55 -6.86
C THR A 155 -5.69 -3.63 -7.91
N PHE A 156 -4.44 -3.56 -7.46
CA PHE A 156 -3.25 -3.68 -8.30
C PHE A 156 -2.31 -4.71 -7.69
N LEU A 157 -2.16 -5.85 -8.38
CA LEU A 157 -1.21 -6.88 -7.99
C LEU A 157 0.22 -6.33 -8.08
N TRP A 158 0.98 -6.48 -6.99
CA TRP A 158 2.41 -6.16 -7.01
C TRP A 158 3.19 -7.24 -7.74
N ASP A 159 3.97 -6.82 -8.75
CA ASP A 159 4.86 -7.69 -9.48
C ASP A 159 6.25 -7.04 -9.63
N ASP A 160 7.24 -7.66 -9.01
CA ASP A 160 8.66 -7.30 -9.12
C ASP A 160 9.42 -8.16 -10.14
N GLY A 161 8.70 -8.93 -10.94
CA GLY A 161 9.22 -9.93 -11.87
C GLY A 161 9.03 -11.37 -11.37
N SER A 162 8.48 -11.55 -10.16
CA SER A 162 8.20 -12.88 -9.60
C SER A 162 6.94 -13.53 -10.20
N GLU A 163 6.01 -12.75 -10.71
CA GLU A 163 4.77 -13.26 -11.31
C GLU A 163 4.80 -13.21 -12.84
N PHE A 164 5.39 -12.18 -13.43
CA PHE A 164 5.45 -11.99 -14.89
C PHE A 164 6.89 -11.84 -15.39
N ASP A 165 7.32 -12.78 -16.22
CA ASP A 165 8.59 -12.66 -16.93
C ASP A 165 8.48 -11.69 -18.11
N ARG A 166 9.15 -10.54 -17.99
CA ARG A 166 9.14 -9.47 -18.99
C ARG A 166 10.02 -9.77 -20.20
N THR A 167 10.80 -10.86 -20.16
CA THR A 167 11.65 -11.29 -21.28
C THR A 167 10.92 -12.24 -22.20
N SER A 168 10.29 -13.27 -21.62
CA SER A 168 9.49 -14.26 -22.36
C SER A 168 8.03 -13.86 -22.55
N PHE A 169 7.56 -12.80 -21.86
CA PHE A 169 6.17 -12.36 -21.82
C PHE A 169 5.21 -13.45 -21.34
N THR A 170 5.64 -14.22 -20.33
CA THR A 170 4.85 -15.31 -19.75
C THR A 170 4.63 -15.11 -18.27
N TRP A 171 3.52 -15.65 -17.76
CA TRP A 171 3.24 -15.70 -16.33
C TRP A 171 3.86 -16.94 -15.71
N HIS A 172 4.55 -16.79 -14.58
CA HIS A 172 5.09 -17.92 -13.81
C HIS A 172 3.97 -18.77 -13.21
N THR A 173 2.87 -18.14 -12.77
CA THR A 173 1.66 -18.80 -12.27
C THR A 173 0.45 -18.43 -13.13
N PRO A 174 0.21 -19.15 -14.28
CA PRO A 174 -0.93 -18.84 -15.15
C PRO A 174 -2.29 -18.91 -14.45
N GLU A 175 -2.43 -19.81 -13.46
CA GLU A 175 -3.67 -19.94 -12.70
C GLU A 175 -3.98 -18.69 -11.87
N LEU A 176 -2.97 -17.99 -11.35
CA LEU A 176 -3.17 -16.70 -10.69
C LEU A 176 -3.89 -15.70 -11.60
N ILE A 177 -3.48 -15.60 -12.85
CA ILE A 177 -4.12 -14.67 -13.81
C ILE A 177 -5.53 -15.10 -14.18
N ASN A 178 -5.77 -16.40 -14.29
CA ASN A 178 -7.12 -16.92 -14.52
C ASN A 178 -8.04 -16.62 -13.33
N ALA A 179 -7.55 -16.79 -12.11
CA ALA A 179 -8.25 -16.45 -10.88
C ALA A 179 -8.61 -14.95 -10.81
N LEU A 180 -7.65 -14.07 -11.12
CA LEU A 180 -7.91 -12.62 -11.17
C LEU A 180 -8.93 -12.23 -12.23
N LYS A 181 -8.88 -12.87 -13.41
CA LYS A 181 -9.91 -12.68 -14.46
C LYS A 181 -11.29 -13.12 -13.99
N ARG A 182 -11.40 -14.28 -13.32
CA ARG A 182 -12.67 -14.71 -12.71
C ARG A 182 -13.16 -13.70 -11.68
N ALA A 183 -12.29 -13.27 -10.78
CA ALA A 183 -12.62 -12.31 -9.73
C ALA A 183 -13.15 -10.97 -10.26
N THR A 184 -12.68 -10.53 -11.42
CA THR A 184 -13.09 -9.26 -12.05
C THR A 184 -14.24 -9.39 -13.05
N SER A 185 -14.66 -10.61 -13.42
CA SER A 185 -15.63 -10.84 -14.48
C SER A 185 -17.04 -10.31 -14.21
N GLY A 186 -17.38 -9.93 -12.98
CA GLY A 186 -18.71 -9.49 -12.58
C GLY A 186 -19.68 -10.64 -12.26
N ASN A 187 -19.32 -11.88 -12.54
CA ASN A 187 -20.16 -13.03 -12.24
C ASN A 187 -20.24 -13.29 -10.74
N SER A 188 -21.43 -13.73 -10.29
CA SER A 188 -21.59 -14.21 -8.91
C SER A 188 -20.98 -15.61 -8.81
N TYR A 189 -19.96 -15.76 -7.98
CA TYR A 189 -19.37 -17.05 -7.64
C TYR A 189 -18.64 -16.92 -6.29
N VAL A 190 -18.28 -18.03 -5.69
CA VAL A 190 -17.44 -18.10 -4.49
C VAL A 190 -16.08 -18.66 -4.92
N PRO A 191 -14.95 -18.00 -4.60
CA PRO A 191 -13.64 -18.56 -4.88
C PRO A 191 -13.48 -19.95 -4.23
N GLU A 192 -12.92 -20.88 -4.96
CA GLU A 192 -12.75 -22.25 -4.49
C GLU A 192 -11.56 -22.35 -3.55
N LYS A 193 -11.85 -22.66 -2.28
CA LYS A 193 -10.81 -22.85 -1.28
C LYS A 193 -10.04 -24.15 -1.57
N PRO A 194 -8.69 -24.12 -1.56
CA PRO A 194 -7.89 -25.33 -1.73
C PRO A 194 -8.22 -26.41 -0.70
N GLU A 195 -8.19 -27.66 -1.12
CA GLU A 195 -8.38 -28.80 -0.23
C GLU A 195 -7.31 -28.85 0.88
N ASN A 196 -7.70 -29.31 2.08
CA ASN A 196 -6.83 -29.50 3.25
C ASN A 196 -6.23 -28.24 3.89
N ILE A 197 -6.61 -27.05 3.48
CA ILE A 197 -6.08 -25.81 4.08
C ILE A 197 -6.37 -25.72 5.59
N ASP A 198 -7.51 -26.18 6.04
CA ASP A 198 -7.89 -26.15 7.46
C ASP A 198 -7.04 -27.11 8.32
N GLU A 199 -6.54 -28.20 7.77
CA GLU A 199 -5.62 -29.11 8.45
C GLU A 199 -4.21 -28.53 8.50
N GLN A 200 -3.72 -28.01 7.39
CA GLN A 200 -2.38 -27.44 7.25
C GLN A 200 -2.18 -26.18 8.09
N THR A 201 -3.22 -25.33 8.22
CA THR A 201 -3.17 -24.13 9.07
C THR A 201 -3.32 -24.45 10.55
N ARG A 202 -3.89 -25.59 10.95
CA ARG A 202 -3.93 -26.05 12.36
C ARG A 202 -2.59 -26.56 12.86
N GLU A 203 -1.77 -27.11 11.99
CA GLU A 203 -0.41 -27.59 12.34
C GLU A 203 0.58 -26.42 12.52
N ALA A 204 0.35 -25.29 11.86
CA ALA A 204 1.04 -24.03 12.13
C ALA A 204 0.51 -23.45 13.45
N LYS A 205 1.21 -23.77 14.56
CA LYS A 205 0.89 -23.30 15.91
C LYS A 205 0.59 -21.79 15.90
N PRO A 206 -0.56 -21.32 16.45
CA PRO A 206 -0.85 -19.90 16.49
C PRO A 206 0.22 -19.20 17.33
N THR A 207 1.08 -18.44 16.69
CA THR A 207 1.81 -17.38 17.38
C THR A 207 0.75 -16.36 17.77
N SER A 208 0.47 -16.28 19.07
CA SER A 208 -0.38 -15.24 19.63
C SER A 208 0.04 -13.90 19.03
N GLU A 209 -0.85 -13.29 18.28
CA GLU A 209 -0.72 -11.88 17.89
C GLU A 209 -0.92 -11.04 19.16
N THR A 210 0.10 -11.00 20.00
CA THR A 210 0.32 -9.90 20.91
C THR A 210 0.62 -8.70 20.02
N SER A 211 -0.08 -7.62 20.27
CA SER A 211 0.15 -6.30 19.71
C SER A 211 1.61 -5.89 19.96
N GLU A 212 2.52 -6.39 19.13
CA GLU A 212 3.90 -5.94 19.14
C GLU A 212 3.94 -4.60 18.41
N HIS A 213 4.22 -3.58 19.19
CA HIS A 213 4.83 -2.37 18.70
C HIS A 213 5.99 -2.77 17.78
N ASP A 214 5.89 -2.43 16.49
CA ASP A 214 6.99 -2.55 15.54
C ASP A 214 8.16 -1.66 16.00
N ASN A 215 8.98 -2.18 16.90
CA ASN A 215 10.35 -1.74 17.10
C ASN A 215 11.22 -2.59 16.16
N GLU A 216 11.28 -2.20 14.91
CA GLU A 216 12.34 -2.66 14.01
C GLU A 216 13.64 -2.02 14.50
N PRO A 217 14.68 -2.79 14.82
CA PRO A 217 15.96 -2.22 15.23
C PRO A 217 16.53 -1.39 14.08
N ALA A 218 16.81 -0.12 14.35
CA ALA A 218 17.49 0.77 13.41
C ALA A 218 18.81 0.12 12.97
N GLU A 219 19.00 -0.06 11.67
CA GLU A 219 20.32 -0.36 11.12
C GLU A 219 21.31 0.71 11.59
N PRO A 220 22.54 0.33 11.99
CA PRO A 220 23.53 1.29 12.45
C PRO A 220 23.88 2.26 11.31
N GLU A 221 23.77 3.53 11.60
CA GLU A 221 24.19 4.60 10.68
C GLU A 221 25.67 4.42 10.31
N PRO A 222 26.05 4.62 9.03
CA PRO A 222 27.46 4.77 8.69
C PRO A 222 27.99 6.04 9.36
N THR A 223 28.96 5.87 10.22
CA THR A 223 29.74 6.94 10.83
C THR A 223 30.43 7.74 9.72
N GLU A 224 29.93 8.94 9.42
CA GLU A 224 30.67 9.92 8.63
C GLU A 224 31.79 10.47 9.50
N GLU A 225 33.02 10.11 9.19
CA GLU A 225 34.23 10.81 9.70
C GLU A 225 34.23 12.25 9.14
N HIS A 226 33.94 13.21 10.01
CA HIS A 226 34.17 14.61 9.74
C HIS A 226 35.69 14.88 9.69
N THR A 227 36.22 14.89 8.49
CA THR A 227 37.52 15.57 8.23
C THR A 227 37.20 17.03 7.90
N THR A 228 37.43 17.89 8.87
CA THR A 228 37.45 19.34 8.68
C THR A 228 38.71 19.72 7.90
N THR A 229 38.57 20.13 6.67
CA THR A 229 39.50 20.98 5.96
C THR A 229 38.81 22.25 5.54
N GLU A 230 39.10 23.33 6.24
CA GLU A 230 38.81 24.69 5.81
C GLU A 230 39.58 24.99 4.53
N GLU A 231 38.90 25.24 3.44
CA GLU A 231 39.45 25.90 2.27
C GLU A 231 38.48 26.98 1.81
N THR A 232 38.86 28.23 2.15
CA THR A 232 38.20 29.45 1.68
C THR A 232 38.56 29.69 0.22
N ALA A 233 37.56 29.57 -0.67
CA ALA A 233 37.70 30.04 -2.04
C ALA A 233 36.73 31.20 -2.29
N ASP A 234 37.32 32.37 -2.53
CA ASP A 234 36.67 33.59 -3.03
C ASP A 234 35.97 33.33 -4.38
N ILE A 235 34.71 33.64 -4.47
CA ILE A 235 33.96 33.70 -5.74
C ILE A 235 33.59 35.17 -6.02
N PRO A 236 34.05 35.75 -7.14
CA PRO A 236 33.69 37.12 -7.52
C PRO A 236 32.24 37.18 -8.08
N PRO A 237 31.57 38.32 -7.97
CA PRO A 237 30.17 38.50 -8.44
C PRO A 237 30.13 38.72 -9.94
N GLU A 238 29.51 37.76 -10.69
CA GLU A 238 29.17 38.03 -12.10
C GLU A 238 27.75 38.52 -12.24
N THR A 239 27.66 39.58 -13.00
CA THR A 239 26.54 40.37 -13.42
C THR A 239 25.48 39.60 -14.20
N PHE A 240 24.25 39.70 -13.77
CA PHE A 240 23.08 39.31 -14.57
C PHE A 240 22.77 40.41 -15.59
N GLN A 241 23.02 40.18 -16.88
CA GLN A 241 22.46 40.98 -17.97
C GLN A 241 21.16 40.36 -18.47
N SER A 242 20.15 41.21 -18.50
CA SER A 242 18.82 40.97 -19.07
C SER A 242 18.91 40.66 -20.58
N LEU A 243 18.21 39.60 -21.02
CA LEU A 243 17.85 39.40 -22.41
C LEU A 243 16.33 39.49 -22.54
N THR A 244 15.86 40.68 -22.95
CA THR A 244 14.59 40.90 -23.64
C THR A 244 14.89 40.79 -25.13
N GLY A 245 14.15 39.92 -25.84
CA GLY A 245 14.12 39.78 -27.28
C GLY A 245 13.05 38.75 -27.63
#